data_eb13ca077defdd8a23628ba11d1abfc3
#
_entry.id   eb13ca077defdd8a23628ba11d1abfc3
#
_cell.length_a   1.000
_cell.length_b   1.000
_cell.length_c   1.000
_cell.angle_alpha   90.00
_cell.angle_beta   90.00
_cell.angle_gamma   90.00
#
_symmetry.space_group_name_H-M   'P 1'
#
loop_
_entity.id
_entity.type
_entity.pdbx_description
1 polymer ?
#
loop_
_entity_poly.entity_id
_entity_poly.type
_entity_poly.pdbx_seq_one_letter_code
_entity_poly.pdbx_strand_id
1 'polypeptide(L)'
;EGNALIYEYARDKKINHKRYGKYIIATNKRELSNLEKILTQGKKNNVDLVKVEKEKVLEANPGLKFHEALYSPNSGVIDVPEYVTALEGDIQHHGGLISLRTSFIGAKKRNNKFIINCKSDDHFAIESKYLINCSGLSNEITLKNIENFPTDKIYKNYYAKGHYFKYSGKNPFSNLIYPISGKHSLGIHVGFDLAGGMRFGPDIQFVKDIDYS
;
A
#
# COMPACT_ATOMS: atom_id res chain seq x y z
N GLU A 1 12.72 6.13 -6.00
CA GLU A 1 13.66 5.38 -5.15
C GLU A 1 13.04 4.08 -4.67
N GLY A 2 12.02 4.07 -3.79
CA GLY A 2 11.41 2.84 -3.24
C GLY A 2 10.85 1.87 -4.28
N ASN A 3 10.28 2.37 -5.38
CA ASN A 3 9.81 1.50 -6.47
C ASN A 3 10.96 0.73 -7.15
N ALA A 4 12.13 1.36 -7.35
CA ALA A 4 13.28 0.67 -7.90
C ALA A 4 13.83 -0.38 -6.91
N LEU A 5 13.95 -0.01 -5.63
CA LEU A 5 14.44 -0.89 -4.58
C LEU A 5 13.56 -2.14 -4.39
N ILE A 6 12.24 -2.01 -4.46
CA ILE A 6 11.37 -3.19 -4.32
C ILE A 6 11.52 -4.17 -5.47
N TYR A 7 11.74 -3.68 -6.71
CA TYR A 7 12.01 -4.56 -7.84
C TYR A 7 13.39 -5.23 -7.78
N GLU A 8 14.39 -4.51 -7.29
CA GLU A 8 15.74 -5.05 -7.03
C GLU A 8 15.65 -6.15 -5.99
N TYR A 9 15.09 -5.86 -4.83
CA TYR A 9 14.91 -6.80 -3.74
C TYR A 9 14.09 -8.04 -4.16
N ALA A 10 13.01 -7.84 -4.92
CA ALA A 10 12.19 -8.93 -5.40
C ALA A 10 12.95 -9.87 -6.35
N ARG A 11 13.83 -9.32 -7.21
CA ARG A 11 14.70 -10.15 -8.07
C ARG A 11 15.72 -10.91 -7.25
N ASP A 12 16.41 -10.26 -6.32
CA ASP A 12 17.46 -10.86 -5.49
C ASP A 12 16.93 -11.99 -4.61
N LYS A 13 15.74 -11.78 -4.03
CA LYS A 13 15.07 -12.78 -3.19
C LYS A 13 14.18 -13.75 -3.95
N LYS A 14 14.09 -13.63 -5.28
CA LYS A 14 13.25 -14.46 -6.17
C LYS A 14 11.76 -14.40 -5.80
N ILE A 15 11.29 -13.24 -5.35
CA ILE A 15 9.89 -12.98 -5.02
C ILE A 15 9.11 -12.81 -6.31
N ASN A 16 7.95 -13.44 -6.40
CA ASN A 16 7.07 -13.33 -7.56
C ASN A 16 6.55 -11.90 -7.69
N HIS A 17 6.78 -11.30 -8.84
CA HIS A 17 6.32 -9.95 -9.16
C HIS A 17 6.11 -9.79 -10.65
N LYS A 18 5.26 -8.83 -11.03
CA LYS A 18 5.01 -8.53 -12.44
C LYS A 18 4.80 -7.03 -12.64
N ARG A 19 5.53 -6.48 -13.62
CA ARG A 19 5.38 -5.09 -14.05
C ARG A 19 4.34 -5.04 -15.14
N TYR A 20 3.15 -4.53 -14.82
CA TYR A 20 2.04 -4.40 -15.75
C TYR A 20 2.02 -3.04 -16.48
N GLY A 21 2.65 -2.02 -15.90
CA GLY A 21 2.37 -0.65 -16.25
C GLY A 21 0.96 -0.23 -15.82
N LYS A 22 0.74 1.07 -15.70
CA LYS A 22 -0.54 1.61 -15.25
C LYS A 22 -0.94 2.81 -16.09
N TYR A 23 -2.18 2.82 -16.57
CA TYR A 23 -2.82 4.00 -17.11
C TYR A 23 -3.62 4.72 -16.03
N ILE A 24 -3.38 6.02 -15.88
CA ILE A 24 -4.23 6.92 -15.12
C ILE A 24 -5.08 7.66 -16.15
N ILE A 25 -6.38 7.49 -16.09
CA ILE A 25 -7.29 7.96 -17.14
C ILE A 25 -8.27 9.05 -16.64
N ALA A 26 -8.47 10.07 -17.46
CA ALA A 26 -9.59 10.99 -17.32
C ALA A 26 -10.78 10.43 -18.11
N THR A 27 -11.90 10.17 -17.43
CA THR A 27 -13.11 9.60 -18.02
C THR A 27 -14.04 10.66 -18.62
N ASN A 28 -13.83 11.91 -18.25
CA ASN A 28 -14.58 13.07 -18.76
C ASN A 28 -13.70 14.33 -18.81
N LYS A 29 -14.16 15.36 -19.52
CA LYS A 29 -13.41 16.61 -19.72
C LYS A 29 -13.12 17.37 -18.43
N ARG A 30 -13.96 17.23 -17.39
CA ARG A 30 -13.78 17.93 -16.10
C ARG A 30 -12.57 17.41 -15.32
N GLU A 31 -12.15 16.20 -15.62
CA GLU A 31 -11.01 15.53 -14.97
C GLU A 31 -9.66 15.89 -15.59
N LEU A 32 -9.62 16.52 -16.77
CA LEU A 32 -8.37 16.82 -17.49
C LEU A 32 -7.43 17.71 -16.65
N SER A 33 -7.98 18.72 -15.96
CA SER A 33 -7.16 19.56 -15.08
C SER A 33 -6.51 18.78 -13.91
N ASN A 34 -7.17 17.75 -13.42
CA ASN A 34 -6.62 16.87 -12.37
C ASN A 34 -5.54 15.94 -12.94
N LEU A 35 -5.71 15.47 -14.17
CA LEU A 35 -4.69 14.68 -14.87
C LEU A 35 -3.38 15.47 -15.01
N GLU A 36 -3.46 16.75 -15.41
CA GLU A 36 -2.31 17.65 -15.50
C GLU A 36 -1.63 17.90 -14.14
N LYS A 37 -2.42 18.04 -13.07
CA LYS A 37 -1.87 18.17 -11.70
C LYS A 37 -1.11 16.91 -11.31
N ILE A 38 -1.63 15.71 -11.63
CA ILE A 38 -0.96 14.44 -11.37
C ILE A 38 0.36 14.36 -12.14
N LEU A 39 0.38 14.73 -13.41
CA LEU A 39 1.59 14.77 -14.22
C LEU A 39 2.64 15.73 -13.62
N THR A 40 2.20 16.93 -13.26
CA THR A 40 3.07 17.96 -12.65
C THR A 40 3.64 17.48 -11.31
N GLN A 41 2.81 16.89 -10.46
CA GLN A 41 3.25 16.35 -9.18
C GLN A 41 4.18 15.14 -9.35
N GLY A 42 3.90 14.30 -10.33
CA GLY A 42 4.76 13.17 -10.70
C GLY A 42 6.18 13.63 -11.07
N LYS A 43 6.26 14.67 -11.93
CA LYS A 43 7.56 15.28 -12.30
C LYS A 43 8.32 15.83 -11.09
N LYS A 44 7.64 16.54 -10.16
CA LYS A 44 8.25 17.06 -8.93
C LYS A 44 8.80 15.95 -8.02
N ASN A 45 8.16 14.79 -8.03
CA ASN A 45 8.55 13.63 -7.22
C ASN A 45 9.47 12.65 -7.96
N ASN A 46 9.96 13.00 -9.14
CA ASN A 46 10.76 12.14 -10.02
C ASN A 46 10.06 10.79 -10.32
N VAL A 47 8.73 10.83 -10.48
CA VAL A 47 7.95 9.67 -10.92
C VAL A 47 7.88 9.67 -12.43
N ASP A 48 8.18 8.52 -13.02
CA ASP A 48 8.12 8.33 -14.47
C ASP A 48 6.65 8.25 -14.92
N LEU A 49 6.15 9.39 -15.39
CA LEU A 49 4.79 9.55 -15.93
C LEU A 49 4.86 10.27 -17.27
N VAL A 50 4.21 9.73 -18.28
CA VAL A 50 4.14 10.31 -19.61
C VAL A 50 2.69 10.40 -20.12
N LYS A 51 2.39 11.45 -20.88
CA LYS A 51 1.15 11.48 -21.69
C LYS A 51 1.27 10.48 -22.82
N VAL A 52 0.18 9.83 -23.15
CA VAL A 52 0.13 8.80 -24.19
C VAL A 52 -1.01 9.06 -25.17
N GLU A 53 -0.76 8.75 -26.41
CA GLU A 53 -1.76 8.81 -27.48
C GLU A 53 -2.86 7.78 -27.25
N LYS A 54 -4.10 8.16 -27.58
CA LYS A 54 -5.30 7.35 -27.34
C LYS A 54 -5.23 6.00 -28.05
N GLU A 55 -4.71 5.98 -29.24
CA GLU A 55 -4.57 4.81 -30.09
C GLU A 55 -3.71 3.72 -29.42
N LYS A 56 -2.57 4.11 -28.85
CA LYS A 56 -1.68 3.19 -28.11
C LYS A 56 -2.37 2.58 -26.88
N VAL A 57 -3.17 3.38 -26.19
CA VAL A 57 -3.91 2.87 -25.02
C VAL A 57 -4.95 1.86 -25.45
N LEU A 58 -5.69 2.13 -26.53
CA LEU A 58 -6.75 1.27 -27.05
C LEU A 58 -6.21 -0.01 -27.71
N GLU A 59 -5.03 0.03 -28.29
CA GLU A 59 -4.36 -1.17 -28.80
C GLU A 59 -4.10 -2.18 -27.69
N ALA A 60 -3.56 -1.73 -26.55
CA ALA A 60 -3.28 -2.57 -25.40
C ALA A 60 -4.53 -2.90 -24.53
N ASN A 61 -5.57 -2.05 -24.60
CA ASN A 61 -6.76 -2.14 -23.75
C ASN A 61 -8.04 -1.86 -24.58
N PRO A 62 -8.44 -2.80 -25.43
CA PRO A 62 -9.58 -2.63 -26.34
C PRO A 62 -10.88 -2.33 -25.60
N GLY A 63 -11.65 -1.39 -26.12
CA GLY A 63 -12.95 -1.02 -25.54
C GLY A 63 -12.91 -0.07 -24.34
N LEU A 64 -11.73 0.35 -23.89
CA LEU A 64 -11.59 1.32 -22.81
C LEU A 64 -12.13 2.69 -23.24
N LYS A 65 -13.00 3.30 -22.43
CA LYS A 65 -13.58 4.62 -22.67
C LYS A 65 -12.92 5.66 -21.78
N PHE A 66 -12.25 6.64 -22.38
CA PHE A 66 -11.57 7.74 -21.67
C PHE A 66 -11.36 8.93 -22.61
N HIS A 67 -10.98 10.08 -22.04
CA HIS A 67 -10.60 11.29 -22.80
C HIS A 67 -9.09 11.38 -23.01
N GLU A 68 -8.32 11.39 -21.94
CA GLU A 68 -6.85 11.41 -21.93
C GLU A 68 -6.29 10.44 -20.89
N ALA A 69 -5.05 10.04 -21.09
CA ALA A 69 -4.35 9.13 -20.19
C ALA A 69 -2.90 9.53 -19.93
N LEU A 70 -2.43 9.20 -18.72
CA LEU A 70 -1.01 9.15 -18.38
C LEU A 70 -0.60 7.69 -18.23
N TYR A 71 0.62 7.38 -18.61
CA TYR A 71 1.21 6.07 -18.43
C TYR A 71 2.32 6.09 -17.38
N SER A 72 2.25 5.16 -16.43
CA SER A 72 3.28 4.89 -15.42
C SER A 72 3.89 3.51 -15.70
N PRO A 73 5.06 3.44 -16.34
CA PRO A 73 5.65 2.17 -16.79
C PRO A 73 6.10 1.26 -15.64
N ASN A 74 6.44 1.86 -14.50
CA ASN A 74 7.02 1.16 -13.35
C ASN A 74 5.99 0.62 -12.34
N SER A 75 4.70 0.70 -12.65
CA SER A 75 3.65 0.13 -11.80
C SER A 75 3.51 -1.38 -12.01
N GLY A 76 3.29 -2.13 -10.93
CA GLY A 76 3.17 -3.57 -11.01
C GLY A 76 2.54 -4.17 -9.76
N VAL A 77 2.64 -5.48 -9.63
CA VAL A 77 2.19 -6.29 -8.50
C VAL A 77 3.32 -7.14 -7.97
N ILE A 78 3.30 -7.46 -6.70
CA ILE A 78 4.26 -8.31 -6.02
C ILE A 78 3.52 -9.30 -5.12
N ASP A 79 4.08 -10.47 -4.92
CA ASP A 79 3.62 -11.42 -3.91
C ASP A 79 3.97 -10.89 -2.52
N VAL A 80 2.97 -10.34 -1.81
CA VAL A 80 3.18 -9.75 -0.49
C VAL A 80 3.56 -10.80 0.56
N PRO A 81 2.93 -11.98 0.63
CA PRO A 81 3.38 -13.07 1.50
C PRO A 81 4.86 -13.44 1.30
N GLU A 82 5.29 -13.67 0.06
CA GLU A 82 6.71 -13.96 -0.23
C GLU A 82 7.63 -12.80 0.20
N TYR A 83 7.20 -11.56 -0.08
CA TYR A 83 7.96 -10.37 0.31
C TYR A 83 8.14 -10.27 1.82
N VAL A 84 7.07 -10.47 2.59
CA VAL A 84 7.13 -10.45 4.07
C VAL A 84 8.00 -11.59 4.61
N THR A 85 7.87 -12.80 4.05
CA THR A 85 8.72 -13.95 4.42
C THR A 85 10.20 -13.68 4.14
N ALA A 86 10.53 -13.04 3.02
CA ALA A 86 11.91 -12.67 2.71
C ALA A 86 12.47 -11.65 3.71
N LEU A 87 11.67 -10.65 4.08
CA LEU A 87 12.06 -9.67 5.11
C LEU A 87 12.25 -10.31 6.49
N GLU A 88 11.39 -11.27 6.86
CA GLU A 88 11.55 -12.07 8.08
C GLU A 88 12.89 -12.82 8.08
N GLY A 89 13.22 -13.47 6.98
CA GLY A 89 14.50 -14.16 6.80
C GLY A 89 15.69 -13.22 6.93
N ASP A 90 15.62 -12.01 6.38
CA ASP A 90 16.69 -11.02 6.50
C ASP A 90 16.86 -10.51 7.94
N ILE A 91 15.77 -10.28 8.66
CA ILE A 91 15.83 -9.92 10.09
C ILE A 91 16.57 -10.98 10.89
N GLN A 92 16.20 -12.26 10.71
CA GLN A 92 16.83 -13.37 11.41
C GLN A 92 18.30 -13.55 11.00
N HIS A 93 18.60 -13.42 9.71
CA HIS A 93 19.98 -13.51 9.20
C HIS A 93 20.91 -12.46 9.82
N HIS A 94 20.38 -11.27 10.11
CA HIS A 94 21.12 -10.18 10.76
C HIS A 94 21.04 -10.22 12.29
N GLY A 95 20.59 -11.32 12.88
CA GLY A 95 20.54 -11.53 14.34
C GLY A 95 19.34 -10.85 15.01
N GLY A 96 18.37 -10.38 14.24
CA GLY A 96 17.12 -9.85 14.79
C GLY A 96 16.20 -10.98 15.27
N LEU A 97 15.32 -10.65 16.21
CA LEU A 97 14.33 -11.58 16.76
C LEU A 97 12.93 -11.13 16.35
N ILE A 98 12.09 -12.07 15.95
CA ILE A 98 10.67 -11.86 15.70
C ILE A 98 9.88 -12.68 16.70
N SER A 99 9.07 -12.00 17.51
CA SER A 99 8.21 -12.65 18.49
C SER A 99 6.76 -12.63 18.02
N LEU A 100 6.34 -13.74 17.42
CA LEU A 100 4.95 -13.93 17.00
C LEU A 100 4.04 -14.13 18.22
N ARG A 101 2.73 -13.90 18.05
CA ARG A 101 1.72 -14.00 19.13
C ARG A 101 2.04 -13.16 20.36
N THR A 102 2.81 -12.10 20.18
CA THR A 102 3.21 -11.20 21.25
C THR A 102 2.56 -9.84 21.05
N SER A 103 1.75 -9.44 22.01
CA SER A 103 1.06 -8.16 22.01
C SER A 103 1.86 -7.11 22.77
N PHE A 104 1.96 -5.92 22.17
CA PHE A 104 2.41 -4.73 22.90
C PHE A 104 1.30 -4.27 23.85
N ILE A 105 1.62 -4.14 25.13
CA ILE A 105 0.68 -3.71 26.17
C ILE A 105 0.85 -2.23 26.49
N GLY A 106 2.10 -1.78 26.52
CA GLY A 106 2.42 -0.39 26.81
C GLY A 106 3.92 -0.18 26.93
N ALA A 107 4.32 1.08 26.99
CA ALA A 107 5.72 1.43 27.18
C ALA A 107 5.89 2.66 28.07
N LYS A 108 7.02 2.78 28.73
CA LYS A 108 7.44 3.97 29.45
C LYS A 108 8.91 4.27 29.20
N LYS A 109 9.28 5.54 29.19
CA LYS A 109 10.66 5.96 29.05
C LYS A 109 11.29 6.17 30.43
N ARG A 110 12.39 5.49 30.72
CA ARG A 110 13.23 5.67 31.92
C ARG A 110 14.71 5.64 31.55
N ASN A 111 15.50 6.52 32.14
CA ASN A 111 16.96 6.57 31.96
C ASN A 111 17.38 6.47 30.49
N ASN A 112 16.70 7.24 29.62
CA ASN A 112 16.92 7.27 28.16
C ASN A 112 16.68 5.94 27.41
N LYS A 113 15.98 4.99 28.04
CA LYS A 113 15.53 3.72 27.44
C LYS A 113 14.02 3.60 27.53
N PHE A 114 13.45 2.78 26.66
CA PHE A 114 12.06 2.35 26.74
C PHE A 114 11.99 1.02 27.50
N ILE A 115 11.11 0.95 28.49
CA ILE A 115 10.65 -0.30 29.10
C ILE A 115 9.33 -0.62 28.42
N ILE A 116 9.31 -1.70 27.65
CA ILE A 116 8.21 -2.11 26.80
C ILE A 116 7.57 -3.35 27.40
N ASN A 117 6.32 -3.23 27.84
CA ASN A 117 5.54 -4.34 28.39
C ASN A 117 4.86 -5.11 27.27
N CYS A 118 5.05 -6.38 27.24
CA CYS A 118 4.53 -7.31 26.26
C CYS A 118 3.74 -8.43 26.93
N LYS A 119 2.86 -9.07 26.15
CA LYS A 119 2.11 -10.26 26.55
C LYS A 119 2.15 -11.28 25.42
N SER A 120 2.64 -12.48 25.72
CA SER A 120 2.41 -13.71 24.96
C SER A 120 1.51 -14.64 25.80
N ASP A 121 1.99 -15.80 26.19
CA ASP A 121 1.33 -16.62 27.20
C ASP A 121 1.45 -15.94 28.58
N ASP A 122 2.63 -15.38 28.87
CA ASP A 122 2.92 -14.61 30.09
C ASP A 122 3.21 -13.13 29.77
N HIS A 123 3.11 -12.29 30.81
CA HIS A 123 3.55 -10.89 30.77
C HIS A 123 5.06 -10.81 30.99
N PHE A 124 5.73 -10.03 30.12
CA PHE A 124 7.15 -9.74 30.26
C PHE A 124 7.47 -8.32 29.82
N ALA A 125 8.66 -7.85 30.14
CA ALA A 125 9.14 -6.54 29.72
C ALA A 125 10.51 -6.67 29.06
N ILE A 126 10.73 -5.82 28.06
CA ILE A 126 12.02 -5.66 27.38
C ILE A 126 12.49 -4.23 27.48
N GLU A 127 13.80 -4.03 27.50
CA GLU A 127 14.40 -2.70 27.41
C GLU A 127 14.96 -2.44 26.02
N SER A 128 14.73 -1.23 25.50
CA SER A 128 15.32 -0.80 24.21
C SER A 128 15.69 0.68 24.26
N LYS A 129 16.70 1.07 23.49
CA LYS A 129 17.03 2.48 23.26
C LYS A 129 16.03 3.18 22.37
N TYR A 130 15.42 2.44 21.46
CA TYR A 130 14.48 2.94 20.45
C TYR A 130 13.21 2.09 20.46
N LEU A 131 12.10 2.74 20.23
CA LEU A 131 10.79 2.10 19.99
C LEU A 131 10.22 2.66 18.68
N ILE A 132 10.04 1.79 17.70
CA ILE A 132 9.48 2.16 16.40
C ILE A 132 8.07 1.57 16.30
N ASN A 133 7.08 2.45 16.18
CA ASN A 133 5.69 2.03 16.06
C ASN A 133 5.34 1.78 14.58
N CYS A 134 5.16 0.52 14.20
CA CYS A 134 4.73 0.07 12.89
C CYS A 134 3.41 -0.72 12.96
N SER A 135 2.55 -0.43 13.94
CA SER A 135 1.34 -1.21 14.23
C SER A 135 0.16 -0.95 13.26
N GLY A 136 0.39 -0.23 12.16
CA GLY A 136 -0.60 -0.03 11.10
C GLY A 136 -1.91 0.56 11.61
N LEU A 137 -3.03 -0.16 11.44
CA LEU A 137 -4.35 0.31 11.90
C LEU A 137 -4.45 0.50 13.42
N SER A 138 -3.60 -0.17 14.19
CA SER A 138 -3.56 -0.03 15.66
C SER A 138 -2.65 1.11 16.15
N ASN A 139 -2.13 1.95 15.24
CA ASN A 139 -1.19 3.02 15.58
C ASN A 139 -1.69 3.95 16.71
N GLU A 140 -2.93 4.40 16.63
CA GLU A 140 -3.54 5.28 17.65
C GLU A 140 -3.56 4.61 19.04
N ILE A 141 -3.99 3.36 19.10
CA ILE A 141 -4.07 2.58 20.34
C ILE A 141 -2.66 2.36 20.92
N THR A 142 -1.70 2.02 20.07
CA THR A 142 -0.30 1.85 20.48
C THR A 142 0.26 3.13 21.09
N LEU A 143 0.06 4.28 20.48
CA LEU A 143 0.56 5.57 21.00
C LEU A 143 -0.11 5.95 22.32
N LYS A 144 -1.41 5.68 22.50
CA LYS A 144 -2.14 5.93 23.76
C LYS A 144 -1.61 5.09 24.93
N ASN A 145 -0.99 3.95 24.67
CA ASN A 145 -0.41 3.07 25.67
C ASN A 145 1.07 3.36 25.96
N ILE A 146 1.63 4.43 25.42
CA ILE A 146 2.96 4.90 25.78
C ILE A 146 2.82 5.99 26.86
N GLU A 147 3.36 5.75 28.03
CA GLU A 147 3.31 6.66 29.18
C GLU A 147 3.88 8.04 28.81
N ASN A 148 3.13 9.10 29.11
CA ASN A 148 3.49 10.49 28.81
C ASN A 148 3.72 10.80 27.31
N PHE A 149 3.16 10.01 26.39
CA PHE A 149 3.18 10.37 24.99
C PHE A 149 2.31 11.63 24.75
N PRO A 150 2.80 12.63 24.01
CA PRO A 150 2.05 13.88 23.79
C PRO A 150 0.72 13.60 23.06
N THR A 151 -0.40 13.93 23.71
CA THR A 151 -1.75 13.65 23.16
C THR A 151 -2.05 14.41 21.88
N ASP A 152 -1.46 15.61 21.69
CA ASP A 152 -1.54 16.43 20.48
C ASP A 152 -0.82 15.80 19.28
N LYS A 153 0.01 14.78 19.50
CA LYS A 153 0.70 14.00 18.46
C LYS A 153 -0.02 12.70 18.11
N ILE A 154 -1.13 12.39 18.77
CA ILE A 154 -1.94 11.20 18.48
C ILE A 154 -3.03 11.57 17.49
N TYR A 155 -2.88 11.11 16.26
CA TYR A 155 -3.90 11.28 15.23
C TYR A 155 -4.98 10.20 15.36
N LYS A 156 -6.24 10.64 15.29
CA LYS A 156 -7.38 9.73 15.28
C LYS A 156 -7.43 8.95 13.96
N ASN A 157 -7.60 7.64 14.08
CA ASN A 157 -7.80 6.78 12.92
C ASN A 157 -9.28 6.73 12.51
N TYR A 158 -9.52 6.68 11.21
CA TYR A 158 -10.82 6.41 10.61
C TYR A 158 -10.66 5.18 9.72
N TYR A 159 -11.46 4.16 9.99
CA TYR A 159 -11.34 2.88 9.31
C TYR A 159 -12.31 2.76 8.15
N ALA A 160 -11.85 2.12 7.09
CA ALA A 160 -12.68 1.80 5.93
C ALA A 160 -12.34 0.41 5.40
N LYS A 161 -13.36 -0.37 5.02
CA LYS A 161 -13.22 -1.60 4.24
C LYS A 161 -13.32 -1.26 2.76
N GLY A 162 -12.54 -1.96 1.93
CA GLY A 162 -12.64 -1.93 0.47
C GLY A 162 -12.87 -3.34 -0.06
N HIS A 163 -13.88 -3.50 -0.92
CA HIS A 163 -14.18 -4.79 -1.52
C HIS A 163 -13.77 -4.80 -2.99
N TYR A 164 -13.33 -5.96 -3.45
CA TYR A 164 -12.97 -6.19 -4.84
C TYR A 164 -13.85 -7.29 -5.45
N PHE A 165 -14.27 -7.06 -6.68
CA PHE A 165 -14.99 -8.04 -7.48
C PHE A 165 -14.02 -8.72 -8.44
N LYS A 166 -13.91 -10.04 -8.37
CA LYS A 166 -13.12 -10.83 -9.31
C LYS A 166 -13.90 -10.99 -10.61
N TYR A 167 -13.24 -10.75 -11.73
CA TYR A 167 -13.81 -10.96 -13.04
C TYR A 167 -13.49 -12.37 -13.53
N SER A 168 -14.52 -13.13 -13.92
CA SER A 168 -14.38 -14.52 -14.38
C SER A 168 -14.35 -14.70 -15.91
N GLY A 169 -14.54 -13.60 -16.67
CA GLY A 169 -14.47 -13.63 -18.13
C GLY A 169 -13.05 -13.55 -18.69
N LYS A 170 -12.94 -13.56 -20.02
CA LYS A 170 -11.67 -13.30 -20.70
C LYS A 170 -11.23 -11.86 -20.44
N ASN A 171 -10.05 -11.68 -19.85
CA ASN A 171 -9.51 -10.38 -19.54
C ASN A 171 -9.23 -9.56 -20.81
N PRO A 172 -9.89 -8.40 -21.02
CA PRO A 172 -9.67 -7.56 -22.19
C PRO A 172 -8.50 -6.58 -22.04
N PHE A 173 -7.92 -6.44 -20.86
CA PHE A 173 -6.93 -5.41 -20.55
C PHE A 173 -5.55 -6.01 -20.25
N SER A 174 -4.51 -5.29 -20.65
CA SER A 174 -3.12 -5.67 -20.44
C SER A 174 -2.42 -4.89 -19.32
N ASN A 175 -3.01 -3.78 -18.88
CA ASN A 175 -2.42 -2.85 -17.92
C ASN A 175 -3.35 -2.59 -16.74
N LEU A 176 -2.80 -2.13 -15.63
CA LEU A 176 -3.58 -1.55 -14.54
C LEU A 176 -4.26 -0.27 -15.03
N ILE A 177 -5.55 -0.08 -14.74
CA ILE A 177 -6.31 1.09 -15.19
C ILE A 177 -6.95 1.79 -13.99
N TYR A 178 -6.51 3.02 -13.77
CA TYR A 178 -6.91 3.84 -12.63
C TYR A 178 -7.61 5.10 -13.13
N PRO A 179 -8.95 5.16 -13.10
CA PRO A 179 -9.67 6.41 -13.31
C PRO A 179 -9.28 7.44 -12.26
N ILE A 180 -9.31 8.72 -12.63
CA ILE A 180 -9.13 9.78 -11.64
C ILE A 180 -10.24 9.69 -10.61
N SER A 181 -9.82 9.55 -9.35
CA SER A 181 -10.74 9.40 -8.23
C SER A 181 -11.24 10.74 -7.72
N GLY A 182 -12.43 10.73 -7.11
CA GLY A 182 -12.96 11.88 -6.35
C GLY A 182 -12.16 12.10 -5.05
N LYS A 183 -12.54 13.16 -4.30
CA LYS A 183 -11.78 13.63 -3.11
C LYS A 183 -11.64 12.61 -1.96
N HIS A 184 -12.45 11.56 -1.92
CA HIS A 184 -12.58 10.69 -0.73
C HIS A 184 -12.38 9.20 -1.01
N SER A 185 -11.97 8.81 -2.22
CA SER A 185 -11.76 7.40 -2.56
C SER A 185 -10.63 7.23 -3.56
N LEU A 186 -10.03 6.05 -3.58
CA LEU A 186 -9.06 5.68 -4.63
C LEU A 186 -9.73 5.45 -5.99
N GLY A 187 -11.08 5.46 -6.04
CA GLY A 187 -11.86 5.10 -7.21
C GLY A 187 -11.81 3.59 -7.49
N ILE A 188 -12.82 3.11 -8.21
CA ILE A 188 -12.84 1.73 -8.70
C ILE A 188 -11.84 1.63 -9.86
N HIS A 189 -10.85 0.77 -9.70
CA HIS A 189 -9.81 0.57 -10.70
C HIS A 189 -9.73 -0.89 -11.16
N VAL A 190 -9.08 -1.13 -12.26
CA VAL A 190 -8.72 -2.47 -12.75
C VAL A 190 -7.38 -2.86 -12.16
N GLY A 191 -7.36 -3.94 -11.41
CA GLY A 191 -6.15 -4.57 -10.89
C GLY A 191 -6.01 -6.00 -11.40
N PHE A 192 -4.80 -6.55 -11.24
CA PHE A 192 -4.49 -7.95 -11.56
C PHE A 192 -3.85 -8.63 -10.37
N ASP A 193 -4.04 -9.93 -10.29
CA ASP A 193 -3.17 -10.80 -9.51
C ASP A 193 -1.95 -11.25 -10.34
N LEU A 194 -1.04 -11.99 -9.73
CA LEU A 194 0.15 -12.49 -10.41
C LEU A 194 -0.17 -13.53 -11.50
N ALA A 195 -1.27 -14.25 -11.36
CA ALA A 195 -1.75 -15.20 -12.38
C ALA A 195 -2.48 -14.52 -13.55
N GLY A 196 -2.67 -13.18 -13.49
CA GLY A 196 -3.37 -12.40 -14.50
C GLY A 196 -4.89 -12.34 -14.32
N GLY A 197 -5.39 -12.84 -13.18
CA GLY A 197 -6.79 -12.70 -12.81
C GLY A 197 -7.14 -11.23 -12.59
N MET A 198 -8.21 -10.76 -13.24
CA MET A 198 -8.64 -9.37 -13.19
C MET A 198 -9.64 -9.14 -12.06
N ARG A 199 -9.54 -7.98 -11.41
CA ARG A 199 -10.45 -7.53 -10.36
C ARG A 199 -10.76 -6.05 -10.48
N PHE A 200 -11.94 -5.67 -10.00
CA PHE A 200 -12.42 -4.29 -9.92
C PHE A 200 -12.60 -3.90 -8.46
N GLY A 201 -12.20 -2.72 -8.11
CA GLY A 201 -12.32 -2.19 -6.77
C GLY A 201 -11.19 -1.21 -6.43
N PRO A 202 -11.10 -0.82 -5.16
CA PRO A 202 -12.09 -1.11 -4.13
C PRO A 202 -13.31 -0.20 -4.22
N ASP A 203 -14.44 -0.65 -3.65
CA ASP A 203 -15.42 0.27 -3.11
C ASP A 203 -14.89 0.85 -1.77
N ILE A 204 -15.66 1.71 -1.12
CA ILE A 204 -15.29 2.23 0.20
C ILE A 204 -16.49 2.17 1.14
N GLN A 205 -16.31 1.48 2.27
CA GLN A 205 -17.27 1.42 3.37
C GLN A 205 -16.60 1.85 4.67
N PHE A 206 -16.98 2.99 5.23
CA PHE A 206 -16.48 3.41 6.54
C PHE A 206 -17.03 2.49 7.63
N VAL A 207 -16.15 2.07 8.53
CA VAL A 207 -16.46 1.19 9.66
C VAL A 207 -15.98 1.81 10.96
N LYS A 208 -16.59 1.42 12.07
CA LYS A 208 -16.23 1.96 13.40
C LYS A 208 -15.01 1.26 13.99
N ASP A 209 -14.92 -0.03 13.78
CA ASP A 209 -13.92 -0.89 14.41
C ASP A 209 -13.15 -1.71 13.35
N ILE A 210 -11.97 -2.17 13.73
CA ILE A 210 -11.16 -3.07 12.92
C ILE A 210 -11.80 -4.46 12.97
N ASP A 211 -12.16 -4.98 11.82
CA ASP A 211 -12.74 -6.31 11.66
C ASP A 211 -12.11 -6.97 10.43
N TYR A 212 -11.49 -8.12 10.64
CA TYR A 212 -10.82 -8.92 9.61
C TYR A 212 -11.62 -10.15 9.16
N SER A 213 -12.89 -10.27 9.61
CA SER A 213 -13.78 -11.37 9.22
C SER A 213 -14.34 -11.19 7.81
#